data_c04a8d5714cb6483820edc279cd8c282
#
_entry.id   c04a8d5714cb6483820edc279cd8c282
#
_cell.length_a   1.000
_cell.length_b   1.000
_cell.length_c   1.000
_cell.angle_alpha   90.00
_cell.angle_beta   90.00
_cell.angle_gamma   90.00
#
_symmetry.space_group_name_H-M   'P 1'
#
loop_
_entity.id
_entity.type
_entity.pdbx_description
1 polymer ?
#
loop_
_entity_poly.entity_id
_entity_poly.type
_entity_poly.pdbx_seq_one_letter_code
_entity_poly.pdbx_strand_id
1 'polypeptide(L)'
;MTSIIERIRANQPISLTEAKAYFDERPPVQPSFLLGEWKGLPVLTGNKLVEILRNVKWAGKNFYGVDHVEPMVCSDDKDCRFPNPYWGGARIREVKYNDVVSAAMVYNERPVIDYFRYVDEDTVIGVMDSPEHDDPSQEGDHLYFVLERIK
;
A
#
# COMPACT_ATOMS: atom_id res chain seq x y z
N MET A 1 13.21 13.05 -18.26
CA MET A 1 12.96 13.26 -16.81
C MET A 1 12.37 11.97 -16.23
N THR A 2 12.96 11.51 -15.14
CA THR A 2 12.52 10.27 -14.49
C THR A 2 11.24 10.49 -13.70
N SER A 3 10.21 9.66 -13.93
CA SER A 3 8.95 9.78 -13.20
C SER A 3 9.12 9.35 -11.74
N ILE A 4 8.17 9.75 -10.88
CA ILE A 4 8.18 9.34 -9.47
C ILE A 4 8.09 7.81 -9.36
N ILE A 5 7.29 7.16 -10.21
CA ILE A 5 7.14 5.70 -10.19
C ILE A 5 8.47 5.01 -10.56
N GLU A 6 9.18 5.53 -11.55
CA GLU A 6 10.49 4.99 -11.92
C GLU A 6 11.49 5.12 -10.77
N ARG A 7 11.46 6.25 -10.06
CA ARG A 7 12.34 6.46 -8.90
C ARG A 7 11.99 5.49 -7.75
N ILE A 8 10.69 5.25 -7.52
CA ILE A 8 10.25 4.28 -6.52
C ILE A 8 10.73 2.88 -6.88
N ARG A 9 10.58 2.47 -8.15
CA ARG A 9 11.08 1.18 -8.65
C ARG A 9 12.59 1.03 -8.46
N ALA A 10 13.32 2.13 -8.57
CA ALA A 10 14.77 2.14 -8.40
C ALA A 10 15.21 2.27 -6.93
N ASN A 11 14.29 2.19 -5.97
CA ASN A 11 14.55 2.33 -4.54
C ASN A 11 15.21 3.65 -4.18
N GLN A 12 14.86 4.73 -4.88
CA GLN A 12 15.37 6.06 -4.58
C GLN A 12 14.52 6.74 -3.52
N PRO A 13 15.12 7.57 -2.64
CA PRO A 13 14.35 8.34 -1.66
C PRO A 13 13.38 9.30 -2.34
N ILE A 14 12.19 9.41 -1.77
CA ILE A 14 11.15 10.34 -2.20
C ILE A 14 10.75 11.15 -0.97
N SER A 15 10.65 12.47 -1.07
CA SER A 15 10.21 13.26 0.08
C SER A 15 8.75 12.96 0.41
N LEU A 16 8.40 13.08 1.68
CA LEU A 16 7.01 12.89 2.13
C LEU A 16 6.08 13.87 1.40
N THR A 17 6.51 15.11 1.23
CA THR A 17 5.73 16.14 0.52
C THR A 17 5.45 15.73 -0.91
N GLU A 18 6.45 15.19 -1.62
CA GLU A 18 6.28 14.74 -3.01
C GLU A 18 5.37 13.52 -3.09
N ALA A 19 5.54 12.55 -2.19
CA ALA A 19 4.70 11.35 -2.16
C ALA A 19 3.24 11.71 -1.91
N LYS A 20 2.99 12.57 -0.94
CA LYS A 20 1.63 13.02 -0.60
C LYS A 20 0.98 13.77 -1.75
N ALA A 21 1.70 14.70 -2.38
CA ALA A 21 1.17 15.46 -3.53
C ALA A 21 0.85 14.53 -4.70
N TYR A 22 1.72 13.58 -4.98
CA TYR A 22 1.48 12.62 -6.06
C TYR A 22 0.23 11.79 -5.79
N PHE A 23 0.09 11.25 -4.57
CA PHE A 23 -1.09 10.48 -4.19
C PHE A 23 -2.38 11.30 -4.35
N ASP A 24 -2.39 12.52 -3.80
CA ASP A 24 -3.58 13.36 -3.79
C ASP A 24 -4.06 13.76 -5.19
N GLU A 25 -3.15 13.82 -6.16
CA GLU A 25 -3.45 14.16 -7.54
C GLU A 25 -3.94 12.98 -8.38
N ARG A 26 -3.81 11.75 -7.86
CA ARG A 26 -4.17 10.55 -8.64
C ARG A 26 -5.66 10.28 -8.59
N PRO A 27 -6.23 9.75 -9.71
CA PRO A 27 -7.64 9.41 -9.77
C PRO A 27 -8.02 8.24 -8.85
N PRO A 28 -9.30 8.10 -8.51
CA PRO A 28 -9.76 6.95 -7.72
C PRO A 28 -9.75 5.65 -8.52
N VAL A 29 -9.84 4.53 -7.80
CA VAL A 29 -10.06 3.20 -8.40
C VAL A 29 -11.30 2.57 -7.81
N GLN A 30 -11.94 1.69 -8.58
CA GLN A 30 -13.05 0.86 -8.12
C GLN A 30 -12.52 -0.35 -7.36
N PRO A 31 -13.29 -0.93 -6.42
CA PRO A 31 -12.87 -2.15 -5.72
C PRO A 31 -12.48 -3.29 -6.66
N SER A 32 -13.22 -3.47 -7.76
CA SER A 32 -12.93 -4.54 -8.73
C SER A 32 -11.56 -4.37 -9.40
N PHE A 33 -11.04 -3.17 -9.48
CA PHE A 33 -9.72 -2.91 -10.07
C PHE A 33 -8.60 -3.59 -9.28
N LEU A 34 -8.78 -3.71 -7.96
CA LEU A 34 -7.76 -4.29 -7.08
C LEU A 34 -7.70 -5.81 -7.12
N LEU A 35 -8.69 -6.50 -7.69
CA LEU A 35 -8.70 -7.96 -7.68
C LEU A 35 -7.47 -8.51 -8.40
N GLY A 36 -6.82 -9.51 -7.79
CA GLY A 36 -5.62 -10.14 -8.30
C GLY A 36 -4.49 -10.15 -7.27
N GLU A 37 -3.31 -10.55 -7.74
CA GLU A 37 -2.09 -10.57 -6.92
C GLU A 37 -1.20 -9.41 -7.30
N TRP A 38 -0.59 -8.77 -6.31
CA TRP A 38 0.19 -7.56 -6.50
C TRP A 38 1.51 -7.63 -5.76
N LYS A 39 2.57 -7.17 -6.43
CA LYS A 39 3.88 -6.98 -5.83
C LYS A 39 3.92 -5.61 -5.15
N GLY A 40 4.48 -5.54 -3.94
CA GLY A 40 4.58 -4.32 -3.17
C GLY A 40 5.96 -3.68 -3.21
N LEU A 41 5.96 -2.34 -3.30
CA LEU A 41 7.17 -1.52 -3.25
C LEU A 41 6.95 -0.39 -2.25
N PRO A 42 7.70 -0.34 -1.14
CA PRO A 42 7.56 0.80 -0.23
C PRO A 42 8.12 2.06 -0.86
N VAL A 43 7.50 3.21 -0.57
CA VAL A 43 8.05 4.51 -0.94
C VAL A 43 8.98 4.96 0.17
N LEU A 44 10.23 5.25 -0.16
CA LEU A 44 11.27 5.54 0.83
C LEU A 44 11.23 7.01 1.25
N THR A 45 10.28 7.35 2.11
CA THR A 45 10.11 8.71 2.63
C THR A 45 10.81 8.93 3.98
N GLY A 46 11.46 7.88 4.52
CA GLY A 46 11.99 7.90 5.88
C GLY A 46 10.99 7.43 6.93
N ASN A 47 9.81 6.96 6.52
CA ASN A 47 8.81 6.43 7.44
C ASN A 47 9.32 5.16 8.12
N LYS A 48 9.08 5.03 9.43
CA LYS A 48 9.58 3.93 10.26
C LYS A 48 9.05 2.56 9.85
N LEU A 49 7.87 2.50 9.25
CA LEU A 49 7.26 1.24 8.82
C LEU A 49 8.05 0.55 7.70
N VAL A 50 8.85 1.29 6.95
CA VAL A 50 9.70 0.71 5.88
C VAL A 50 10.62 -0.38 6.47
N GLU A 51 11.23 -0.12 7.63
CA GLU A 51 12.08 -1.12 8.29
C GLU A 51 11.30 -2.36 8.72
N ILE A 52 10.07 -2.17 9.23
CA ILE A 52 9.21 -3.28 9.61
C ILE A 52 8.88 -4.13 8.39
N LEU A 53 8.55 -3.49 7.26
CA LEU A 53 8.25 -4.20 6.01
C LEU A 53 9.47 -4.99 5.51
N ARG A 54 10.66 -4.42 5.62
CA ARG A 54 11.90 -5.14 5.26
C ARG A 54 12.13 -6.35 6.15
N ASN A 55 11.95 -6.18 7.46
CA ASN A 55 12.19 -7.25 8.43
C ASN A 55 11.25 -8.44 8.23
N VAL A 56 9.99 -8.20 7.86
CA VAL A 56 9.03 -9.28 7.57
C VAL A 56 9.08 -9.75 6.12
N LYS A 57 9.95 -9.15 5.30
CA LYS A 57 10.10 -9.44 3.87
C LYS A 57 8.78 -9.27 3.11
N TRP A 58 8.15 -8.12 3.30
CA TRP A 58 6.90 -7.82 2.63
C TRP A 58 7.05 -7.92 1.10
N ALA A 59 6.15 -8.67 0.47
CA ALA A 59 6.17 -8.95 -0.96
C ALA A 59 4.98 -8.33 -1.69
N GLY A 60 3.88 -8.04 -0.99
CA GLY A 60 2.72 -7.45 -1.61
C GLY A 60 1.40 -7.80 -0.95
N LYS A 61 0.36 -7.84 -1.76
CA LYS A 61 -1.02 -8.10 -1.34
C LYS A 61 -1.72 -8.98 -2.36
N ASN A 62 -2.63 -9.84 -1.87
CA ASN A 62 -3.46 -10.68 -2.74
C ASN A 62 -4.93 -10.35 -2.48
N PHE A 63 -5.67 -9.99 -3.52
CA PHE A 63 -7.09 -9.64 -3.44
C PHE A 63 -7.88 -10.68 -4.21
N TYR A 64 -8.45 -11.64 -3.48
CA TYR A 64 -9.24 -12.74 -4.09
C TYR A 64 -10.70 -12.38 -4.29
N GLY A 65 -11.19 -11.42 -3.52
CA GLY A 65 -12.54 -10.90 -3.60
C GLY A 65 -12.67 -9.70 -2.68
N VAL A 66 -13.80 -8.99 -2.76
CA VAL A 66 -13.98 -7.78 -1.92
C VAL A 66 -14.02 -8.09 -0.42
N ASP A 67 -14.36 -9.32 -0.06
CA ASP A 67 -14.39 -9.78 1.34
C ASP A 67 -13.25 -10.72 1.69
N HIS A 68 -12.34 -10.99 0.76
CA HIS A 68 -11.26 -11.96 0.96
C HIS A 68 -9.95 -11.39 0.43
N VAL A 69 -9.16 -10.82 1.33
CA VAL A 69 -7.88 -10.19 1.00
C VAL A 69 -6.81 -10.67 1.98
N GLU A 70 -5.62 -10.92 1.45
CA GLU A 70 -4.41 -11.15 2.24
C GLU A 70 -3.57 -9.88 2.20
N PRO A 71 -3.67 -9.02 3.24
CA PRO A 71 -3.08 -7.67 3.17
C PRO A 71 -1.58 -7.65 3.31
N MET A 72 -1.01 -8.66 3.97
CA MET A 72 0.42 -8.69 4.24
C MET A 72 0.98 -10.02 3.72
N VAL A 73 1.28 -10.05 2.42
CA VAL A 73 1.95 -11.20 1.80
C VAL A 73 3.46 -10.98 1.91
N CYS A 74 4.14 -11.97 2.46
CA CYS A 74 5.59 -11.90 2.70
C CYS A 74 6.30 -12.98 1.89
N SER A 75 7.64 -12.87 1.79
CA SER A 75 8.46 -13.89 1.17
C SER A 75 9.13 -14.74 2.25
N ASP A 76 9.19 -16.06 2.04
CA ASP A 76 9.95 -16.94 2.90
C ASP A 76 11.42 -17.05 2.46
N ASP A 77 12.20 -17.93 3.10
CA ASP A 77 13.63 -18.09 2.80
C ASP A 77 13.89 -18.65 1.39
N LYS A 78 12.86 -19.15 0.71
CA LYS A 78 12.93 -19.69 -0.65
C LYS A 78 12.27 -18.75 -1.66
N ASP A 79 12.02 -17.49 -1.26
CA ASP A 79 11.32 -16.47 -2.05
C ASP A 79 9.90 -16.87 -2.46
N CYS A 80 9.25 -17.76 -1.67
CA CYS A 80 7.85 -18.11 -1.86
C CYS A 80 6.96 -17.17 -1.08
N ARG A 81 5.86 -16.76 -1.72
CA ARG A 81 4.89 -15.84 -1.11
C ARG A 81 3.97 -16.58 -0.15
N PHE A 82 3.70 -15.98 1.01
CA PHE A 82 2.76 -16.52 1.98
C PHE A 82 2.08 -15.37 2.74
N PRO A 83 0.82 -15.56 3.20
CA PRO A 83 0.15 -14.54 4.01
C PRO A 83 0.70 -14.55 5.43
N ASN A 84 1.13 -13.39 5.93
CA ASN A 84 1.63 -13.27 7.30
C ASN A 84 0.45 -13.30 8.28
N PRO A 85 0.36 -14.31 9.16
CA PRO A 85 -0.82 -14.50 10.02
C PRO A 85 -1.01 -13.40 11.08
N TYR A 86 0.04 -12.70 11.46
CA TYR A 86 -0.06 -11.61 12.44
C TYR A 86 -1.03 -10.51 11.98
N TRP A 87 -1.06 -10.23 10.67
CA TRP A 87 -1.86 -9.12 10.14
C TRP A 87 -3.30 -9.53 9.81
N GLY A 88 -3.60 -10.84 9.76
CA GLY A 88 -4.93 -11.34 9.46
C GLY A 88 -5.37 -11.08 8.03
N GLY A 89 -6.69 -11.05 7.82
CA GLY A 89 -7.30 -10.76 6.54
C GLY A 89 -7.78 -9.32 6.44
N ALA A 90 -8.39 -8.99 5.28
CA ALA A 90 -8.91 -7.66 5.04
C ALA A 90 -10.08 -7.71 4.05
N ARG A 91 -10.74 -6.57 3.88
CA ARG A 91 -11.88 -6.37 2.97
C ARG A 91 -11.64 -5.12 2.14
N ILE A 92 -12.19 -5.06 0.93
CA ILE A 92 -12.16 -3.86 0.10
C ILE A 92 -13.50 -3.13 0.26
N ARG A 93 -13.44 -1.82 0.50
CA ARG A 93 -14.62 -0.95 0.58
C ARG A 93 -14.28 0.38 -0.07
N GLU A 94 -15.30 1.15 -0.44
CA GLU A 94 -15.10 2.52 -0.91
C GLU A 94 -15.09 3.45 0.29
N VAL A 95 -14.05 4.26 0.43
CA VAL A 95 -13.88 5.17 1.55
C VAL A 95 -13.47 6.54 1.02
N LYS A 96 -14.05 7.59 1.61
CA LYS A 96 -13.64 8.96 1.30
C LYS A 96 -12.40 9.31 2.12
N TYR A 97 -11.32 9.62 1.43
CA TYR A 97 -10.06 10.04 2.02
C TYR A 97 -9.48 11.20 1.20
N ASN A 98 -9.11 12.30 1.88
CA ASN A 98 -8.65 13.51 1.22
C ASN A 98 -9.58 13.96 0.09
N ASP A 99 -10.89 14.02 0.43
CA ASP A 99 -11.99 14.50 -0.42
C ASP A 99 -12.31 13.61 -1.63
N VAL A 100 -11.70 12.44 -1.74
CA VAL A 100 -11.93 11.52 -2.87
C VAL A 100 -12.41 10.17 -2.35
N VAL A 101 -13.50 9.67 -2.93
CA VAL A 101 -13.98 8.30 -2.66
C VAL A 101 -13.25 7.35 -3.60
N SER A 102 -12.55 6.39 -3.05
CA SER A 102 -11.77 5.40 -3.80
C SER A 102 -11.78 4.07 -3.05
N ALA A 103 -11.37 3.00 -3.72
CA ALA A 103 -11.22 1.71 -3.05
C ALA A 103 -10.20 1.81 -1.92
N ALA A 104 -10.53 1.16 -0.81
CA ALA A 104 -9.68 1.07 0.36
C ALA A 104 -9.70 -0.37 0.87
N MET A 105 -8.64 -0.75 1.57
CA MET A 105 -8.54 -2.07 2.19
C MET A 105 -8.61 -1.88 3.69
N VAL A 106 -9.62 -2.50 4.31
CA VAL A 106 -9.87 -2.40 5.74
C VAL A 106 -9.44 -3.70 6.38
N TYR A 107 -8.46 -3.65 7.27
CA TYR A 107 -7.99 -4.83 7.99
C TYR A 107 -9.09 -5.35 8.93
N ASN A 108 -9.23 -6.67 9.01
CA ASN A 108 -10.27 -7.29 9.84
C ASN A 108 -9.91 -7.28 11.34
N GLU A 109 -8.64 -7.40 11.66
CA GLU A 109 -8.17 -7.63 13.03
C GLU A 109 -7.22 -6.54 13.53
N ARG A 110 -6.94 -5.53 12.72
CA ARG A 110 -6.04 -4.42 13.07
C ARG A 110 -6.73 -3.09 12.76
N PRO A 111 -6.45 -2.03 13.52
CA PRO A 111 -7.01 -0.71 13.23
C PRO A 111 -6.23 -0.04 12.09
N VAL A 112 -6.28 -0.63 10.91
CA VAL A 112 -5.52 -0.17 9.75
C VAL A 112 -6.45 -0.08 8.54
N ILE A 113 -6.32 1.00 7.79
CA ILE A 113 -6.97 1.19 6.49
C ILE A 113 -5.90 1.61 5.50
N ASP A 114 -5.85 0.94 4.35
CA ASP A 114 -5.01 1.38 3.24
C ASP A 114 -5.91 2.01 2.17
N TYR A 115 -5.58 3.22 1.73
CA TYR A 115 -6.34 3.93 0.69
C TYR A 115 -5.56 3.85 -0.62
N PHE A 116 -6.27 3.63 -1.74
CA PHE A 116 -5.63 3.43 -3.05
C PHE A 116 -6.03 4.49 -4.05
N ARG A 117 -5.11 4.80 -4.97
CA ARG A 117 -5.32 5.68 -6.11
C ARG A 117 -4.71 5.05 -7.36
N TYR A 118 -5.26 5.39 -8.49
CA TYR A 118 -4.85 4.87 -9.80
C TYR A 118 -3.52 5.47 -10.25
N VAL A 119 -2.62 4.64 -10.77
CA VAL A 119 -1.40 5.09 -11.46
C VAL A 119 -1.49 4.71 -12.94
N ASP A 120 -1.63 3.43 -13.25
CA ASP A 120 -1.90 2.93 -14.60
C ASP A 120 -2.65 1.59 -14.50
N GLU A 121 -2.87 0.92 -15.64
CA GLU A 121 -3.67 -0.32 -15.67
C GLU A 121 -3.15 -1.43 -14.75
N ASP A 122 -1.87 -1.41 -14.44
CA ASP A 122 -1.22 -2.45 -13.64
C ASP A 122 -0.56 -1.91 -12.38
N THR A 123 -0.83 -0.65 -12.01
CA THR A 123 -0.16 0.01 -10.89
C THR A 123 -1.12 0.87 -10.09
N VAL A 124 -1.07 0.75 -8.77
CA VAL A 124 -1.75 1.67 -7.85
C VAL A 124 -0.74 2.20 -6.83
N ILE A 125 -1.03 3.38 -6.30
CA ILE A 125 -0.32 3.89 -5.12
C ILE A 125 -1.27 3.80 -3.93
N GLY A 126 -0.72 3.41 -2.78
CA GLY A 126 -1.47 3.29 -1.54
C GLY A 126 -0.86 4.09 -0.41
N VAL A 127 -1.68 4.39 0.58
CA VAL A 127 -1.24 5.01 1.83
C VAL A 127 -1.84 4.24 3.00
N MET A 128 -1.01 3.90 3.97
CA MET A 128 -1.42 3.13 5.15
C MET A 128 -1.76 4.07 6.29
N ASP A 129 -3.00 4.01 6.74
CA ASP A 129 -3.51 4.77 7.88
C ASP A 129 -3.57 3.82 9.07
N SER A 130 -2.64 3.98 10.02
CA SER A 130 -2.47 3.07 11.14
C SER A 130 -2.14 3.86 12.41
N PRO A 131 -3.14 4.13 13.29
CA PRO A 131 -2.89 4.86 14.52
C PRO A 131 -1.83 4.25 15.44
N GLU A 132 -1.65 2.93 15.38
CA GLU A 132 -0.65 2.23 16.20
C GLU A 132 0.78 2.48 15.72
N HIS A 133 0.97 2.76 14.43
CA HIS A 133 2.28 2.88 13.81
C HIS A 133 2.63 4.29 13.36
N ASP A 134 1.62 5.14 13.20
CA ASP A 134 1.84 6.52 12.77
C ASP A 134 2.38 7.34 13.94
N ASP A 135 3.32 8.24 13.65
CA ASP A 135 3.87 9.14 14.67
C ASP A 135 2.90 10.30 14.87
N PRO A 136 2.24 10.44 16.06
CA PRO A 136 1.29 11.51 16.29
C PRO A 136 1.93 12.90 16.32
N SER A 137 3.27 12.98 16.46
CA SER A 137 3.98 14.27 16.43
C SER A 137 4.26 14.75 15.01
N GLN A 138 4.06 13.88 14.00
CA GLN A 138 4.30 14.20 12.60
C GLN A 138 3.04 13.94 11.78
N GLU A 139 2.15 14.90 11.78
CA GLU A 139 0.89 14.79 11.06
C GLU A 139 1.13 14.49 9.58
N GLY A 140 0.44 13.48 9.06
CA GLY A 140 0.52 13.08 7.66
C GLY A 140 1.70 12.20 7.32
N ASP A 141 2.56 11.83 8.28
CA ASP A 141 3.66 10.91 8.04
C ASP A 141 3.17 9.46 8.07
N HIS A 142 2.44 9.09 7.02
CA HIS A 142 1.99 7.72 6.80
C HIS A 142 2.95 6.98 5.87
N LEU A 143 2.90 5.67 5.91
CA LEU A 143 3.61 4.85 4.93
C LEU A 143 2.91 4.94 3.57
N TYR A 144 3.67 5.30 2.53
CA TYR A 144 3.21 5.22 1.15
C TYR A 144 3.85 4.01 0.48
N PHE A 145 3.13 3.38 -0.42
CA PHE A 145 3.61 2.21 -1.16
C PHE A 145 3.00 2.15 -2.54
N VAL A 146 3.63 1.39 -3.42
CA VAL A 146 3.14 1.15 -4.77
C VAL A 146 2.89 -0.35 -4.90
N LEU A 147 1.79 -0.71 -5.56
CA LEU A 147 1.52 -2.10 -5.93
C LEU A 147 1.57 -2.23 -7.44
N GLU A 148 2.25 -3.27 -7.90
CA GLU A 148 2.33 -3.64 -9.31
C GLU A 148 1.69 -5.00 -9.51
N ARG A 149 0.80 -5.10 -10.50
CA ARG A 149 0.05 -6.32 -10.77
C ARG A 149 0.97 -7.45 -11.23
N ILE A 150 0.85 -8.60 -10.59
CA ILE A 150 1.54 -9.83 -11.01
C ILE A 150 0.71 -10.48 -12.10
N LYS A 151 1.34 -10.77 -13.24
CA LYS A 151 0.68 -11.37 -14.40
C LYS A 151 1.07 -12.81 -14.60
#